data_cdb49382cb00013438cc15faca687989
#
_entry.id   cdb49382cb00013438cc15faca687989
#
_cell.length_a   1.000
_cell.length_b   1.000
_cell.length_c   1.000
_cell.angle_alpha   90.00
_cell.angle_beta   90.00
_cell.angle_gamma   90.00
#
_symmetry.space_group_name_H-M   'P 1'
#
loop_
_entity.id
_entity.type
_entity.pdbx_description
1 polymer ?
#
loop_
_entity_poly.entity_id
_entity_poly.type
_entity_poly.pdbx_seq_one_letter_code
_entity_poly.pdbx_strand_id
1 'polypeptide(L)' 'MTGRVKWFNNDKGYGFIGFKENEDIFVHYSAIELDGYKTLSEGQLVEYKLIETSKGYQAINVKLLKETANI' A
#
# COMPACT_ATOMS: atom_id res chain seq x y z
N MET A 1 4.46 -0.61 -9.90
CA MET A 1 4.58 0.77 -9.41
C MET A 1 5.02 0.77 -7.96
N THR A 2 5.66 1.81 -7.53
CA THR A 2 6.09 1.93 -6.13
C THR A 2 5.48 3.17 -5.51
N GLY A 3 5.33 3.13 -4.20
CA GLY A 3 4.82 4.28 -3.45
C GLY A 3 4.98 4.07 -1.96
N ARG A 4 4.61 5.07 -1.19
CA ARG A 4 4.69 5.01 0.26
C ARG A 4 3.31 5.01 0.87
N VAL A 5 3.16 4.20 1.89
CA VAL A 5 1.89 4.10 2.63
C VAL A 5 1.66 5.41 3.37
N LYS A 6 0.51 6.03 3.15
CA LYS A 6 0.12 7.23 3.89
C LYS A 6 -0.36 6.87 5.28
N TRP A 7 -1.24 5.90 5.38
CA TRP A 7 -1.69 5.35 6.65
C TRP A 7 -2.39 4.02 6.39
N PHE A 8 -2.49 3.23 7.43
CA PHE A 8 -3.18 1.95 7.35
C PHE A 8 -3.84 1.66 8.70
N ASN A 9 -5.11 1.25 8.65
CA ASN A 9 -5.86 0.90 9.85
C ASN A 9 -5.85 -0.61 9.99
N ASN A 10 -5.10 -1.10 10.97
CA ASN A 10 -4.94 -2.53 11.17
C ASN A 10 -6.20 -3.22 11.65
N ASP A 11 -7.05 -2.51 12.36
CA ASP A 11 -8.30 -3.09 12.86
C ASP A 11 -9.30 -3.30 11.74
N LYS A 12 -9.39 -2.36 10.82
CA LYS A 12 -10.34 -2.42 9.71
C LYS A 12 -9.72 -3.05 8.46
N GLY A 13 -8.41 -3.13 8.40
CA GLY A 13 -7.72 -3.83 7.32
C GLY A 13 -7.63 -3.07 6.02
N TYR A 14 -7.56 -1.74 6.07
CA TYR A 14 -7.39 -0.95 4.85
C TYR A 14 -6.61 0.33 5.12
N GLY A 15 -6.16 0.93 4.04
CA GLY A 15 -5.44 2.18 4.10
C GLY A 15 -5.24 2.79 2.73
N PHE A 16 -4.28 3.68 2.62
CA PHE A 16 -4.01 4.39 1.38
C PHE A 16 -2.52 4.52 1.12
N ILE A 17 -2.18 4.44 -0.16
CA ILE A 17 -0.84 4.67 -0.66
C ILE A 17 -0.85 6.01 -1.39
N GLY A 18 0.12 6.85 -1.14
CA GLY A 18 0.24 8.12 -1.83
C GLY A 18 0.58 7.90 -3.29
N PHE A 19 -0.11 8.60 -4.19
CA PHE A 19 0.09 8.44 -5.62
C PHE A 19 0.45 9.77 -6.26
N LYS A 20 -0.54 10.62 -6.43
CA LYS A 20 -0.36 11.96 -6.96
C LYS A 20 -0.88 12.95 -5.95
N GLU A 21 -0.55 14.21 -6.16
CA GLU A 21 -1.11 15.27 -5.31
C GLU A 21 -2.63 15.17 -5.34
N ASN A 22 -3.23 15.07 -4.17
CA ASN A 22 -4.67 14.95 -3.98
C ASN A 22 -5.28 13.66 -4.52
N GLU A 23 -4.47 12.66 -4.86
CA GLU A 23 -4.96 11.36 -5.27
C GLU A 23 -4.28 10.27 -4.46
N ASP A 24 -5.06 9.46 -3.79
CA ASP A 24 -4.56 8.34 -3.01
C ASP A 24 -5.08 7.04 -3.60
N ILE A 25 -4.32 5.98 -3.37
CA ILE A 25 -4.67 4.66 -3.87
C ILE A 25 -5.13 3.82 -2.69
N PHE A 26 -6.35 3.32 -2.77
CA PHE A 26 -6.91 2.45 -1.73
C PHE A 26 -6.19 1.11 -1.71
N VAL A 27 -5.89 0.60 -0.52
CA VAL A 27 -5.29 -0.72 -0.35
C VAL A 27 -6.02 -1.46 0.77
N HIS A 28 -6.39 -2.72 0.49
CA HIS A 28 -7.04 -3.59 1.45
C HIS A 28 -6.06 -4.69 1.85
N TYR A 29 -6.17 -5.19 3.10
CA TYR A 29 -5.22 -6.19 3.58
C TYR A 29 -5.17 -7.44 2.70
N SER A 30 -6.27 -7.78 2.05
CA SER A 30 -6.30 -8.95 1.17
C SER A 30 -5.40 -8.80 -0.06
N ALA A 31 -5.00 -7.56 -0.38
CA ALA A 31 -4.12 -7.30 -1.50
C ALA A 31 -2.63 -7.32 -1.10
N ILE A 32 -2.34 -7.47 0.18
CA ILE A 32 -0.97 -7.44 0.68
C ILE A 32 -0.38 -8.84 0.63
N GLU A 33 0.76 -8.98 -0.03
CA GLU A 33 1.46 -10.26 -0.16
C GLU A 33 2.53 -10.35 0.93
N LEU A 34 2.12 -10.80 2.10
CA LEU A 34 3.01 -11.02 3.23
C LEU A 34 2.67 -12.35 3.87
N ASP A 35 3.68 -13.01 4.40
CA ASP A 35 3.46 -14.19 5.24
C ASP A 35 3.03 -13.72 6.62
N GLY A 36 2.03 -14.40 7.18
CA GLY A 36 1.55 -14.08 8.51
C GLY A 36 0.61 -12.90 8.55
N TYR A 37 0.77 -12.04 9.54
CA TYR A 37 -0.13 -10.93 9.76
C TYR A 37 0.05 -9.85 8.70
N LYS A 38 -1.02 -9.54 8.00
CA LYS A 38 -0.97 -8.61 6.88
C LYS A 38 -1.28 -7.20 7.35
N THR A 39 -0.25 -6.40 7.47
CA THR A 39 -0.37 -5.03 7.93
C THR A 39 0.63 -4.15 7.20
N LEU A 40 0.36 -2.86 7.18
CA LEU A 40 1.27 -1.85 6.64
C LEU A 40 1.47 -0.77 7.67
N SER A 41 2.60 -0.10 7.59
CA SER A 41 2.90 1.03 8.47
C SER A 41 3.07 2.30 7.65
N GLU A 42 2.74 3.41 8.27
CA GLU A 42 2.91 4.71 7.64
C GLU A 42 4.36 4.91 7.18
N GLY A 43 4.52 5.37 5.95
CA GLY A 43 5.82 5.65 5.39
C GLY A 43 6.53 4.47 4.74
N GLN A 44 5.99 3.26 4.87
CA GLN A 44 6.61 2.09 4.25
C GLN A 44 6.60 2.20 2.73
N LEU A 45 7.70 1.77 2.12
CA LEU A 45 7.81 1.69 0.66
C LEU A 45 7.24 0.35 0.20
N VAL A 46 6.34 0.42 -0.77
CA VAL A 46 5.70 -0.78 -1.31
C VAL A 46 5.71 -0.76 -2.83
N GLU A 47 5.70 -1.95 -3.40
CA GLU A 47 5.48 -2.15 -4.82
C GLU A 47 4.06 -2.71 -5.00
N TYR A 48 3.38 -2.28 -6.04
CA TYR A 48 1.99 -2.69 -6.24
C TYR A 48 1.60 -2.58 -7.70
N LYS A 49 0.48 -3.22 -8.05
CA LYS A 49 -0.19 -3.00 -9.32
C LYS A 49 -1.34 -2.05 -9.10
N LEU A 50 -1.49 -1.11 -10.02
CA LEU A 50 -2.57 -0.15 -9.96
C LEU A 50 -3.73 -0.63 -10.82
N ILE A 51 -4.93 -0.64 -10.24
CA ILE A 51 -6.13 -0.87 -11.01
C ILE A 51 -7.09 0.30 -10.79
N GLU A 52 -7.90 0.56 -11.79
CA GLU A 52 -8.92 1.59 -11.70
C GLU A 52 -10.27 0.91 -11.48
N THR A 53 -11.00 1.40 -10.48
CA THR A 53 -12.33 0.88 -10.17
C THR A 53 -13.32 2.01 -10.28
N SER A 54 -14.62 1.68 -10.21
CA SER A 54 -15.67 2.69 -10.23
C SER A 54 -15.58 3.66 -9.06
N LYS A 55 -14.84 3.28 -8.01
CA LYS A 55 -14.66 4.12 -6.83
C LYS A 55 -13.31 4.83 -6.79
N GLY A 56 -12.48 4.64 -7.82
CA GLY A 56 -11.16 5.24 -7.87
C GLY A 56 -10.07 4.20 -8.02
N TYR A 57 -8.84 4.61 -7.71
CA TYR A 57 -7.68 3.72 -7.85
C TYR A 57 -7.56 2.78 -6.67
N GLN A 58 -7.10 1.56 -6.95
CA GLN A 58 -6.88 0.55 -5.96
C GLN A 58 -5.58 -0.18 -6.23
N ALA A 59 -4.85 -0.53 -5.17
CA ALA A 59 -3.62 -1.29 -5.27
C ALA A 59 -3.91 -2.77 -5.07
N ILE A 60 -3.28 -3.61 -5.90
CA ILE A 60 -3.30 -5.06 -5.73
C ILE A 60 -1.88 -5.58 -5.79
N ASN A 61 -1.68 -6.81 -5.35
CA ASN A 61 -0.35 -7.45 -5.33
C ASN A 61 0.67 -6.56 -4.64
N VAL A 62 0.33 -6.08 -3.45
CA VAL A 62 1.18 -5.15 -2.70
C VAL A 62 2.28 -5.92 -1.99
N LYS A 63 3.52 -5.53 -2.24
CA LYS A 63 4.70 -6.14 -1.62
C LYS A 63 5.52 -5.08 -0.92
N LEU A 64 6.03 -5.44 0.25
CA LEU A 64 6.96 -4.56 0.94
C LEU A 64 8.31 -4.58 0.25
N LEU A 65 8.84 -3.41 0.01
CA LEU A 65 10.20 -3.27 -0.51
C LEU A 65 11.13 -2.96 0.64
N LYS A 66 12.28 -3.64 0.65
CA LYS A 66 13.30 -3.36 1.65
C LYS A 66 14.00 -2.08 1.26
N GLU A 67 13.98 -1.12 2.16
CA GLU A 67 14.82 0.06 2.02
C GLU A 67 16.16 -0.30 2.61
N THR A 68 17.16 -0.40 1.74
CA THR A 68 18.50 -0.67 2.21
C THR A 68 19.02 0.61 2.82
N ALA A 69 19.25 0.58 4.11
CA ALA A 69 19.95 1.67 4.74
C ALA A 69 21.39 1.59 4.25
N ASN A 70 21.74 2.47 3.38
CA ASN A 70 23.13 2.58 2.98
C ASN A 70 23.89 3.24 4.08
N ILE A 71 24.74 2.49 4.61
CA ILE A 71 25.61 2.98 5.65
C ILE A 71 26.91 3.38 5.03
#